data_8c7b2a4d3ba68e26c94e948a8c4a3e3f
#
_entry.id   8c7b2a4d3ba68e26c94e948a8c4a3e3f
#
_cell.length_a   1.000
_cell.length_b   1.000
_cell.length_c   1.000
_cell.angle_alpha   90.00
_cell.angle_beta   90.00
_cell.angle_gamma   90.00
#
_symmetry.space_group_name_H-M   'P 1'
#
loop_
_entity.id
_entity.type
_entity.pdbx_description
1 polymer ?
#
loop_
_entity_poly.entity_id
_entity_poly.type
_entity_poly.pdbx_seq_one_letter_code
_entity_poly.pdbx_strand_id
1 'polypeptide(L)'
;HHLRERFFDRYAALYAAPEFAWIAARVPSLMQWDDHDICDGWGSLRRWQTHSVVGQTLFVAARESFLIFQQAAAEGDLPARFHDPAGHHLGWGVRAPGLRILAPDLRSERTRRSVMGTGGWSMMEAEAATGASGRTLLMSSVPLLGPRLSILEALMVVIPRMQKYEDDLRDQWQSRAHRAEWARMLRLVRDMARADGQNLTVVSGEIHLATRAVMGLAEGLRIDQLVASGIAHRAPPVAWARFLGSLAQLGEAPLPRHRVRILPLPGQRGRYVAQRNYLVLERRSDTWRANWDLENSGLTPSLHL
;
A
#
# COMPACT_ATOMS: atom_id res chain seq x y z
N HIS A 1 -4.94 -25.20 -16.04
CA HIS A 1 -5.89 -25.82 -15.09
C HIS A 1 -5.26 -25.91 -13.69
N HIS A 2 -4.15 -26.61 -13.52
CA HIS A 2 -3.49 -26.85 -12.23
C HIS A 2 -3.13 -25.60 -11.43
N LEU A 3 -2.66 -24.50 -12.07
CA LEU A 3 -2.39 -23.24 -11.37
C LEU A 3 -3.65 -22.60 -10.80
N ARG A 4 -4.75 -22.58 -11.57
CA ARG A 4 -6.05 -22.05 -11.11
C ARG A 4 -6.54 -22.80 -9.86
N GLU A 5 -6.49 -24.13 -9.87
CA GLU A 5 -6.85 -24.96 -8.73
C GLU A 5 -6.01 -24.62 -7.51
N ARG A 6 -4.68 -24.48 -7.66
CA ARG A 6 -3.79 -24.15 -6.54
C ARG A 6 -4.09 -22.78 -5.91
N PHE A 7 -4.36 -21.75 -6.72
CA PHE A 7 -4.76 -20.46 -6.19
C PHE A 7 -6.11 -20.54 -5.48
N PHE A 8 -7.09 -21.17 -6.12
CA PHE A 8 -8.40 -21.39 -5.53
C PHE A 8 -8.32 -22.11 -4.19
N ASP A 9 -7.59 -23.23 -4.12
CA ASP A 9 -7.42 -24.00 -2.90
C ASP A 9 -6.76 -23.20 -1.76
N ARG A 10 -5.80 -22.33 -2.09
CA ARG A 10 -5.16 -21.47 -1.08
C ARG A 10 -6.13 -20.45 -0.50
N TYR A 11 -6.91 -19.78 -1.33
CA TYR A 11 -7.95 -18.86 -0.87
C TYR A 11 -9.05 -19.62 -0.11
N ALA A 12 -9.53 -20.73 -0.65
CA ALA A 12 -10.56 -21.55 -0.01
C ALA A 12 -10.12 -22.03 1.38
N ALA A 13 -8.88 -22.48 1.53
CA ALA A 13 -8.32 -22.89 2.81
C ALA A 13 -8.27 -21.72 3.82
N LEU A 14 -7.92 -20.52 3.39
CA LEU A 14 -7.94 -19.32 4.24
C LEU A 14 -9.37 -18.98 4.67
N TYR A 15 -10.30 -18.93 3.72
CA TYR A 15 -11.70 -18.58 3.99
C TYR A 15 -12.44 -19.64 4.78
N ALA A 16 -11.97 -20.88 4.77
CA ALA A 16 -12.50 -21.98 5.60
C ALA A 16 -11.93 -21.98 7.03
N ALA A 17 -10.86 -21.23 7.32
CA ALA A 17 -10.33 -21.10 8.68
C ALA A 17 -11.39 -20.44 9.59
N PRO A 18 -11.75 -21.07 10.74
CA PRO A 18 -12.89 -20.61 11.55
C PRO A 18 -12.80 -19.16 11.99
N GLU A 19 -11.60 -18.69 12.35
CA GLU A 19 -11.35 -17.33 12.80
C GLU A 19 -11.56 -16.31 11.66
N PHE A 20 -11.04 -16.65 10.46
CA PHE A 20 -11.20 -15.80 9.29
C PHE A 20 -12.65 -15.81 8.80
N ALA A 21 -13.28 -16.97 8.71
CA ALA A 21 -14.69 -17.11 8.31
C ALA A 21 -15.61 -16.32 9.25
N TRP A 22 -15.32 -16.33 10.55
CA TRP A 22 -16.11 -15.60 11.54
C TRP A 22 -16.05 -14.09 11.33
N ILE A 23 -14.87 -13.53 11.05
CA ILE A 23 -14.70 -12.10 10.75
C ILE A 23 -15.31 -11.75 9.39
N ALA A 24 -14.98 -12.51 8.35
CA ALA A 24 -15.42 -12.25 6.98
C ALA A 24 -16.96 -12.25 6.85
N ALA A 25 -17.65 -13.09 7.64
CA ALA A 25 -19.12 -13.14 7.66
C ALA A 25 -19.78 -11.96 8.40
N ARG A 26 -19.03 -11.13 9.12
CA ARG A 26 -19.57 -10.06 10.00
C ARG A 26 -19.06 -8.67 9.66
N VAL A 27 -17.90 -8.59 9.08
CA VAL A 27 -17.23 -7.31 8.80
C VAL A 27 -17.13 -7.13 7.29
N PRO A 28 -17.78 -6.09 6.72
CA PRO A 28 -17.58 -5.76 5.32
C PRO A 28 -16.11 -5.49 5.03
N SER A 29 -15.61 -6.00 3.92
CA SER A 29 -14.21 -5.86 3.53
C SER A 29 -14.07 -5.24 2.14
N LEU A 30 -13.05 -4.40 1.97
CA LEU A 30 -12.62 -3.82 0.70
C LEU A 30 -11.14 -4.13 0.56
N MET A 31 -10.83 -4.99 -0.40
CA MET A 31 -9.47 -5.51 -0.59
C MET A 31 -8.78 -4.79 -1.74
N GLN A 32 -7.47 -4.60 -1.60
CA GLN A 32 -6.57 -4.17 -2.65
C GLN A 32 -5.53 -5.26 -2.84
N TRP A 33 -5.29 -5.68 -4.06
CA TRP A 33 -4.30 -6.70 -4.29
C TRP A 33 -2.87 -6.18 -4.34
N ASP A 34 -1.93 -7.09 -4.06
CA ASP A 34 -0.52 -6.80 -4.07
C ASP A 34 0.25 -7.90 -4.83
N ASP A 35 1.57 -7.84 -4.88
CA ASP A 35 2.39 -8.81 -5.61
C ASP A 35 2.20 -10.24 -5.09
N HIS A 36 2.10 -10.42 -3.78
CA HIS A 36 1.92 -11.73 -3.15
C HIS A 36 0.57 -12.41 -3.47
N ASP A 37 -0.42 -11.67 -3.96
CA ASP A 37 -1.63 -12.27 -4.53
C ASP A 37 -1.33 -12.97 -5.87
N ILE A 38 -0.23 -12.62 -6.54
CA ILE A 38 0.21 -13.17 -7.83
C ILE A 38 1.46 -14.01 -7.63
N CYS A 39 2.59 -13.39 -7.35
CA CYS A 39 3.82 -13.98 -6.87
C CYS A 39 4.75 -12.89 -6.37
N ASP A 40 5.64 -13.26 -5.44
CA ASP A 40 6.67 -12.38 -4.90
C ASP A 40 7.38 -11.57 -6.00
N GLY A 41 7.43 -10.24 -5.80
CA GLY A 41 8.04 -9.30 -6.73
C GLY A 41 7.29 -9.10 -8.06
N TRP A 42 6.00 -9.45 -8.17
CA TRP A 42 5.24 -9.17 -9.40
C TRP A 42 5.23 -7.67 -9.72
N GLY A 43 5.70 -7.35 -10.95
CA GLY A 43 5.89 -5.97 -11.42
C GLY A 43 7.36 -5.53 -11.40
N SER A 44 8.20 -6.04 -10.50
CA SER A 44 9.65 -5.85 -10.51
C SER A 44 10.40 -6.95 -11.27
N LEU A 45 9.73 -8.03 -11.64
CA LEU A 45 10.28 -9.10 -12.50
C LEU A 45 10.66 -8.58 -13.89
N ARG A 46 11.56 -9.29 -14.57
CA ARG A 46 11.94 -8.94 -15.94
C ARG A 46 10.77 -9.13 -16.91
N ARG A 47 10.64 -8.22 -17.89
CA ARG A 47 9.56 -8.24 -18.87
C ARG A 47 9.36 -9.62 -19.55
N TRP A 48 10.46 -10.32 -19.87
CA TRP A 48 10.35 -11.64 -20.49
C TRP A 48 9.72 -12.69 -19.55
N GLN A 49 9.82 -12.52 -18.22
CA GLN A 49 9.17 -13.41 -17.25
C GLN A 49 7.67 -13.10 -17.16
N THR A 50 7.30 -11.85 -16.97
CA THR A 50 5.89 -11.44 -16.85
C THR A 50 5.11 -11.64 -18.15
N HIS A 51 5.74 -11.45 -19.31
CA HIS A 51 5.11 -11.68 -20.63
C HIS A 51 5.29 -13.10 -21.19
N SER A 52 5.94 -14.01 -20.47
CA SER A 52 5.98 -15.42 -20.85
C SER A 52 4.59 -16.06 -20.74
N VAL A 53 4.39 -17.18 -21.41
CA VAL A 53 3.16 -17.98 -21.28
C VAL A 53 2.92 -18.34 -19.80
N VAL A 54 3.97 -18.69 -19.07
CA VAL A 54 3.89 -19.02 -17.63
C VAL A 54 3.47 -17.79 -16.82
N GLY A 55 4.12 -16.64 -17.02
CA GLY A 55 3.80 -15.40 -16.29
C GLY A 55 2.36 -14.93 -16.55
N GLN A 56 1.90 -14.97 -17.80
CA GLN A 56 0.53 -14.60 -18.15
C GLN A 56 -0.49 -15.59 -17.56
N THR A 57 -0.20 -16.89 -17.61
CA THR A 57 -1.09 -17.90 -17.01
C THR A 57 -1.17 -17.74 -15.49
N LEU A 58 -0.04 -17.43 -14.85
CA LEU A 58 0.02 -17.14 -13.40
C LEU A 58 -0.84 -15.92 -13.06
N PHE A 59 -0.67 -14.81 -13.79
CA PHE A 59 -1.42 -13.58 -13.58
C PHE A 59 -2.93 -13.80 -13.72
N VAL A 60 -3.37 -14.47 -14.79
CA VAL A 60 -4.80 -14.74 -15.01
C VAL A 60 -5.38 -15.62 -13.89
N ALA A 61 -4.66 -16.67 -13.48
CA ALA A 61 -5.12 -17.57 -12.42
C ALA A 61 -5.20 -16.87 -11.04
N ALA A 62 -4.20 -16.05 -10.72
CA ALA A 62 -4.17 -15.26 -9.49
C ALA A 62 -5.33 -14.25 -9.46
N ARG A 63 -5.50 -13.49 -10.55
CA ARG A 63 -6.53 -12.48 -10.67
C ARG A 63 -7.94 -13.05 -10.56
N GLU A 64 -8.24 -14.17 -11.22
CA GLU A 64 -9.53 -14.84 -11.13
C GLU A 64 -9.85 -15.21 -9.67
N SER A 65 -8.89 -15.82 -8.95
CA SER A 65 -9.09 -16.18 -7.57
C SER A 65 -9.24 -14.95 -6.66
N PHE A 66 -8.44 -13.90 -6.88
CA PHE A 66 -8.58 -12.63 -6.17
C PHE A 66 -9.98 -12.01 -6.36
N LEU A 67 -10.48 -11.95 -7.60
CA LEU A 67 -11.80 -11.42 -7.88
C LEU A 67 -12.90 -12.22 -7.17
N ILE A 68 -12.85 -13.53 -7.21
CA ILE A 68 -13.85 -14.40 -6.56
C ILE A 68 -13.82 -14.21 -5.04
N PHE A 69 -12.67 -14.40 -4.41
CA PHE A 69 -12.57 -14.46 -2.95
C PHE A 69 -12.49 -13.09 -2.28
N GLN A 70 -11.78 -12.14 -2.89
CA GLN A 70 -11.51 -10.85 -2.27
C GLN A 70 -12.49 -9.75 -2.71
N GLN A 71 -13.10 -9.90 -3.89
CA GLN A 71 -13.98 -8.88 -4.46
C GLN A 71 -15.44 -9.33 -4.61
N ALA A 72 -15.72 -10.61 -4.41
CA ALA A 72 -17.01 -11.25 -4.70
C ALA A 72 -17.49 -10.92 -6.12
N ALA A 73 -16.59 -11.02 -7.09
CA ALA A 73 -16.77 -10.62 -8.49
C ALA A 73 -16.22 -11.68 -9.44
N ALA A 74 -16.55 -11.55 -10.71
CA ALA A 74 -16.01 -12.37 -11.81
C ALA A 74 -15.42 -11.47 -12.90
N GLU A 75 -14.61 -12.07 -13.77
CA GLU A 75 -14.14 -11.37 -14.98
C GLU A 75 -15.34 -10.94 -15.84
N GLY A 76 -15.33 -9.68 -16.28
CA GLY A 76 -16.41 -9.08 -17.06
C GLY A 76 -17.65 -8.67 -16.26
N ASP A 77 -17.67 -8.90 -14.95
CA ASP A 77 -18.77 -8.49 -14.05
C ASP A 77 -18.18 -7.84 -12.79
N LEU A 78 -17.48 -6.73 -12.98
CA LEU A 78 -16.87 -5.99 -11.88
C LEU A 78 -17.89 -5.05 -11.24
N PRO A 79 -17.94 -4.98 -9.89
CA PRO A 79 -18.77 -4.02 -9.18
C PRO A 79 -18.50 -2.56 -9.58
N ALA A 80 -19.53 -1.72 -9.52
CA ALA A 80 -19.48 -0.31 -9.93
C ALA A 80 -18.43 0.55 -9.19
N ARG A 81 -17.84 0.05 -8.11
CA ARG A 81 -16.73 0.72 -7.41
C ARG A 81 -15.42 0.72 -8.20
N PHE A 82 -15.25 -0.20 -9.18
CA PHE A 82 -14.06 -0.25 -10.04
C PHE A 82 -14.15 0.83 -11.12
N HIS A 83 -13.04 1.54 -11.32
CA HIS A 83 -12.97 2.61 -12.32
C HIS A 83 -12.89 2.10 -13.76
N ASP A 84 -12.36 0.92 -13.94
CA ASP A 84 -12.31 0.25 -15.25
C ASP A 84 -13.26 -0.96 -15.27
N PRO A 85 -14.45 -0.82 -15.86
CA PRO A 85 -15.39 -1.94 -15.99
C PRO A 85 -14.86 -3.10 -16.85
N ALA A 86 -13.94 -2.81 -17.79
CA ALA A 86 -13.27 -3.83 -18.61
C ALA A 86 -12.19 -4.58 -17.85
N GLY A 87 -11.79 -4.04 -16.68
CA GLY A 87 -10.88 -4.72 -15.76
C GLY A 87 -9.43 -4.79 -16.21
N HIS A 88 -8.94 -3.88 -17.05
CA HIS A 88 -7.50 -3.84 -17.37
C HIS A 88 -6.67 -3.51 -16.13
N HIS A 89 -7.25 -2.75 -15.19
CA HIS A 89 -6.72 -2.56 -13.85
C HIS A 89 -7.82 -2.72 -12.79
N LEU A 90 -7.44 -3.03 -11.56
CA LEU A 90 -8.34 -3.27 -10.43
C LEU A 90 -8.38 -2.09 -9.45
N GLY A 91 -8.18 -0.86 -9.92
CA GLY A 91 -8.32 0.34 -9.12
C GLY A 91 -9.79 0.64 -8.82
N TRP A 92 -10.09 0.98 -7.56
CA TRP A 92 -11.46 1.23 -7.12
C TRP A 92 -11.58 2.44 -6.19
N GLY A 93 -12.79 2.98 -6.10
CA GLY A 93 -13.14 4.07 -5.20
C GLY A 93 -14.51 3.87 -4.55
N VAL A 94 -14.65 4.29 -3.31
CA VAL A 94 -15.91 4.27 -2.56
C VAL A 94 -16.14 5.61 -1.89
N ARG A 95 -17.37 6.09 -1.94
CA ARG A 95 -17.81 7.34 -1.30
C ARG A 95 -18.91 7.06 -0.29
N ALA A 96 -18.75 7.64 0.90
CA ALA A 96 -19.74 7.64 1.98
C ALA A 96 -19.83 9.05 2.59
N PRO A 97 -20.84 9.37 3.38
CA PRO A 97 -20.96 10.69 4.00
C PRO A 97 -19.70 11.06 4.81
N GLY A 98 -18.99 12.09 4.36
CA GLY A 98 -17.75 12.58 4.98
C GLY A 98 -16.52 11.67 4.81
N LEU A 99 -16.57 10.70 3.89
CA LEU A 99 -15.47 9.76 3.64
C LEU A 99 -15.38 9.39 2.17
N ARG A 100 -14.18 9.49 1.60
CA ARG A 100 -13.82 8.92 0.32
C ARG A 100 -12.67 7.93 0.54
N ILE A 101 -12.77 6.73 0.00
CA ILE A 101 -11.68 5.74 -0.01
C ILE A 101 -11.28 5.52 -1.46
N LEU A 102 -9.99 5.64 -1.74
CA LEU A 102 -9.41 5.42 -3.07
C LEU A 102 -8.33 4.35 -2.96
N ALA A 103 -8.36 3.40 -3.86
CA ALA A 103 -7.38 2.32 -3.95
C ALA A 103 -6.90 2.16 -5.40
N PRO A 104 -5.87 2.90 -5.83
CA PRO A 104 -5.29 2.72 -7.15
C PRO A 104 -4.63 1.34 -7.24
N ASP A 105 -4.74 0.71 -8.40
CA ASP A 105 -4.07 -0.55 -8.68
C ASP A 105 -2.58 -0.31 -8.96
N LEU A 106 -1.73 -0.86 -8.12
CA LEU A 106 -0.27 -0.75 -8.23
C LEU A 106 0.38 -2.02 -8.76
N ARG A 107 -0.41 -2.99 -9.28
CA ARG A 107 0.10 -4.30 -9.69
C ARG A 107 -0.26 -4.72 -11.11
N SER A 108 -1.48 -4.49 -11.58
CA SER A 108 -1.92 -4.97 -12.92
C SER A 108 -1.06 -4.42 -14.05
N GLU A 109 -0.84 -3.12 -14.07
CA GLU A 109 -0.09 -2.43 -15.13
C GLU A 109 1.37 -2.14 -14.74
N ARG A 110 1.83 -2.67 -13.61
CA ARG A 110 3.15 -2.39 -13.08
C ARG A 110 4.27 -2.94 -13.95
N THR A 111 5.35 -2.20 -14.02
CA THR A 111 6.59 -2.60 -14.66
C THR A 111 7.79 -2.23 -13.78
N ARG A 112 8.99 -2.70 -14.13
CA ARG A 112 10.24 -2.32 -13.42
C ARG A 112 10.54 -0.81 -13.43
N ARG A 113 9.84 -0.01 -14.23
CA ARG A 113 10.08 1.45 -14.38
C ARG A 113 8.84 2.29 -14.11
N SER A 114 7.72 1.64 -13.85
CA SER A 114 6.43 2.30 -13.62
C SER A 114 5.67 1.56 -12.53
N VAL A 115 5.19 2.29 -11.54
CA VAL A 115 4.37 1.74 -10.44
C VAL A 115 2.92 1.58 -10.87
N MET A 116 2.40 2.54 -11.64
CA MET A 116 1.06 2.50 -12.22
C MET A 116 1.13 2.64 -13.74
N GLY A 117 0.19 2.07 -14.44
CA GLY A 117 -0.01 2.31 -15.87
C GLY A 117 -0.97 3.46 -16.15
N THR A 118 -1.35 3.60 -17.41
CA THR A 118 -2.25 4.67 -17.87
C THR A 118 -3.62 4.61 -17.21
N GLY A 119 -4.16 3.42 -16.98
CA GLY A 119 -5.47 3.22 -16.33
C GLY A 119 -5.46 3.73 -14.89
N GLY A 120 -4.48 3.31 -14.10
CA GLY A 120 -4.31 3.78 -12.73
C GLY A 120 -4.12 5.30 -12.62
N TRP A 121 -3.35 5.90 -13.53
CA TRP A 121 -3.17 7.35 -13.58
C TRP A 121 -4.47 8.08 -13.97
N SER A 122 -5.22 7.59 -14.97
CA SER A 122 -6.50 8.17 -15.37
C SER A 122 -7.50 8.17 -14.22
N MET A 123 -7.58 7.06 -13.47
CA MET A 123 -8.38 6.97 -12.26
C MET A 123 -8.00 8.05 -11.24
N MET A 124 -6.73 8.15 -10.88
CA MET A 124 -6.28 9.07 -9.85
C MET A 124 -6.47 10.54 -10.24
N GLU A 125 -6.27 10.88 -11.50
CA GLU A 125 -6.50 12.23 -12.03
C GLU A 125 -7.99 12.58 -12.07
N ALA A 126 -8.86 11.65 -12.46
CA ALA A 126 -10.32 11.81 -12.42
C ALA A 126 -10.82 12.02 -10.97
N GLU A 127 -10.32 11.23 -10.03
CA GLU A 127 -10.66 11.37 -8.62
C GLU A 127 -10.14 12.69 -8.01
N ALA A 128 -8.97 13.16 -8.43
CA ALA A 128 -8.46 14.45 -8.01
C ALA A 128 -9.33 15.61 -8.52
N ALA A 129 -9.86 15.51 -9.74
CA ALA A 129 -10.71 16.53 -10.35
C ALA A 129 -12.10 16.63 -9.70
N THR A 130 -12.61 15.53 -9.13
CA THR A 130 -13.96 15.51 -8.51
C THR A 130 -14.00 16.07 -7.10
N GLY A 131 -12.84 16.23 -6.43
CA GLY A 131 -12.76 16.67 -5.04
C GLY A 131 -13.43 15.70 -4.04
N ALA A 132 -13.40 16.04 -2.78
CA ALA A 132 -14.06 15.30 -1.72
C ALA A 132 -14.71 16.24 -0.68
N SER A 133 -15.86 15.82 -0.14
CA SER A 133 -16.42 16.37 1.07
C SER A 133 -16.05 15.46 2.24
N GLY A 134 -15.17 15.91 3.12
CA GLY A 134 -14.71 15.10 4.25
C GLY A 134 -13.32 14.52 4.06
N ARG A 135 -13.02 13.38 4.69
CA ARG A 135 -11.69 12.76 4.64
C ARG A 135 -11.52 11.84 3.44
N THR A 136 -10.38 11.96 2.78
CA THR A 136 -9.91 10.98 1.80
C THR A 136 -8.94 10.01 2.46
N LEU A 137 -9.23 8.72 2.39
CA LEU A 137 -8.28 7.64 2.67
C LEU A 137 -7.74 7.12 1.34
N LEU A 138 -6.46 7.34 1.07
CA LEU A 138 -5.77 6.79 -0.07
C LEU A 138 -5.11 5.49 0.36
N MET A 139 -5.64 4.37 -0.08
CA MET A 139 -5.03 3.06 0.12
C MET A 139 -3.94 2.85 -0.93
N SER A 140 -2.72 2.64 -0.49
CA SER A 140 -1.59 2.33 -1.36
C SER A 140 -0.96 1.03 -0.87
N SER A 141 -1.02 -0.04 -1.66
CA SER A 141 -0.45 -1.32 -1.25
C SER A 141 1.01 -1.15 -0.85
N VAL A 142 1.75 -0.33 -1.58
CA VAL A 142 3.14 0.06 -1.29
C VAL A 142 3.18 1.44 -0.61
N PRO A 143 3.97 1.63 0.47
CA PRO A 143 4.06 2.92 1.17
C PRO A 143 4.46 4.08 0.26
N LEU A 144 3.59 5.10 0.18
CA LEU A 144 3.82 6.28 -0.67
C LEU A 144 4.87 7.23 -0.05
N LEU A 145 4.83 7.41 1.29
CA LEU A 145 5.80 8.23 2.01
C LEU A 145 6.84 7.31 2.65
N GLY A 146 8.05 7.34 2.15
CA GLY A 146 9.13 6.47 2.60
C GLY A 146 10.47 7.20 2.76
N PRO A 147 11.47 6.52 3.32
CA PRO A 147 12.81 7.06 3.48
C PRO A 147 13.54 7.10 2.13
N ARG A 148 14.69 7.76 2.12
CA ARG A 148 15.56 7.76 0.96
C ARG A 148 16.18 6.39 0.73
N LEU A 149 15.72 5.66 -0.30
CA LEU A 149 16.23 4.33 -0.62
C LEU A 149 17.51 4.35 -1.47
N SER A 150 17.85 5.47 -2.12
CA SER A 150 19.04 5.54 -2.99
C SER A 150 20.35 5.20 -2.29
N ILE A 151 20.48 5.44 -0.99
CA ILE A 151 21.65 5.04 -0.19
C ILE A 151 21.63 3.52 0.04
N LEU A 152 20.46 2.99 0.36
CA LEU A 152 20.28 1.57 0.61
C LEU A 152 20.48 0.76 -0.68
N GLU A 153 19.94 1.20 -1.81
CA GLU A 153 20.18 0.62 -3.13
C GLU A 153 21.68 0.59 -3.47
N ALA A 154 22.42 1.69 -3.18
CA ALA A 154 23.86 1.74 -3.39
C ALA A 154 24.62 0.75 -2.49
N LEU A 155 24.23 0.59 -1.23
CA LEU A 155 24.82 -0.36 -0.30
C LEU A 155 24.58 -1.81 -0.72
N MET A 156 23.39 -2.10 -1.27
CA MET A 156 23.03 -3.46 -1.69
C MET A 156 23.84 -3.95 -2.90
N VAL A 157 24.24 -3.05 -3.79
CA VAL A 157 25.14 -3.37 -4.90
C VAL A 157 26.51 -3.88 -4.39
N VAL A 158 26.94 -3.39 -3.21
CA VAL A 158 28.25 -3.71 -2.63
C VAL A 158 28.20 -4.91 -1.68
N ILE A 159 27.04 -5.22 -1.09
CA ILE A 159 26.88 -6.27 -0.07
C ILE A 159 26.02 -7.42 -0.61
N PRO A 160 26.61 -8.54 -1.09
CA PRO A 160 25.86 -9.64 -1.71
C PRO A 160 24.77 -10.27 -0.82
N ARG A 161 24.95 -10.26 0.52
CA ARG A 161 23.96 -10.79 1.47
C ARG A 161 22.68 -9.97 1.54
N MET A 162 22.70 -8.73 1.08
CA MET A 162 21.51 -7.85 1.06
C MET A 162 20.71 -7.98 -0.25
N GLN A 163 21.22 -8.69 -1.24
CA GLN A 163 20.52 -8.90 -2.53
C GLN A 163 19.16 -9.60 -2.36
N LYS A 164 18.96 -10.36 -1.29
CA LYS A 164 17.67 -10.97 -0.96
C LYS A 164 16.55 -9.94 -0.75
N TYR A 165 16.88 -8.72 -0.35
CA TYR A 165 15.93 -7.62 -0.11
C TYR A 165 15.92 -6.61 -1.27
N GLU A 166 16.63 -6.91 -2.36
CA GLU A 166 16.75 -6.00 -3.51
C GLU A 166 15.41 -5.84 -4.23
N ASP A 167 14.66 -6.92 -4.39
CA ASP A 167 13.37 -6.92 -5.06
C ASP A 167 12.34 -6.13 -4.24
N ASP A 168 12.27 -6.34 -2.93
CA ASP A 168 11.39 -5.56 -2.02
C ASP A 168 11.67 -4.05 -2.07
N LEU A 169 12.96 -3.67 -2.16
CA LEU A 169 13.33 -2.25 -2.23
C LEU A 169 13.07 -1.63 -3.61
N ARG A 170 13.25 -2.40 -4.67
CA ARG A 170 12.93 -1.95 -6.03
C ARG A 170 11.43 -1.77 -6.23
N ASP A 171 10.65 -2.47 -5.42
CA ASP A 171 9.19 -2.40 -5.47
C ASP A 171 8.63 -1.10 -4.86
N GLN A 172 9.43 -0.36 -4.11
CA GLN A 172 8.99 0.87 -3.45
C GLN A 172 8.88 2.07 -4.41
N TRP A 173 7.92 2.98 -4.13
CA TRP A 173 7.80 4.28 -4.79
C TRP A 173 9.12 5.07 -4.76
N GLN A 174 9.87 4.97 -3.65
CA GLN A 174 11.12 5.70 -3.41
C GLN A 174 12.32 5.13 -4.17
N SER A 175 12.15 4.01 -4.84
CA SER A 175 13.18 3.41 -5.69
C SER A 175 13.64 4.41 -6.75
N ARG A 176 14.92 4.35 -7.08
CA ARG A 176 15.53 5.23 -8.10
C ARG A 176 14.82 5.12 -9.45
N ALA A 177 14.35 3.93 -9.80
CA ALA A 177 13.64 3.66 -11.05
C ALA A 177 12.29 4.39 -11.14
N HIS A 178 11.62 4.61 -10.01
CA HIS A 178 10.27 5.19 -9.93
C HIS A 178 10.24 6.67 -9.52
N ARG A 179 11.39 7.30 -9.35
CA ARG A 179 11.49 8.63 -8.74
C ARG A 179 10.68 9.73 -9.41
N ALA A 180 10.62 9.73 -10.73
CA ALA A 180 9.82 10.71 -11.48
C ALA A 180 8.32 10.49 -11.28
N GLU A 181 7.90 9.25 -11.30
CA GLU A 181 6.52 8.83 -11.08
C GLU A 181 6.10 9.08 -9.63
N TRP A 182 6.95 8.75 -8.66
CA TRP A 182 6.75 9.09 -7.27
C TRP A 182 6.54 10.59 -7.06
N ALA A 183 7.38 11.43 -7.66
CA ALA A 183 7.20 12.88 -7.59
C ALA A 183 5.89 13.34 -8.25
N ARG A 184 5.41 12.68 -9.33
CA ARG A 184 4.10 12.93 -9.93
C ARG A 184 2.97 12.61 -8.94
N MET A 185 3.01 11.43 -8.32
CA MET A 185 2.00 11.01 -7.35
C MET A 185 1.97 11.94 -6.13
N LEU A 186 3.13 12.31 -5.60
CA LEU A 186 3.21 13.22 -4.47
C LEU A 186 2.65 14.62 -4.79
N ARG A 187 2.85 15.12 -6.02
CA ARG A 187 2.21 16.38 -6.46
C ARG A 187 0.70 16.24 -6.50
N LEU A 188 0.19 15.17 -7.11
CA LEU A 188 -1.24 14.90 -7.20
C LEU A 188 -1.88 14.82 -5.80
N VAL A 189 -1.31 14.02 -4.90
CA VAL A 189 -1.81 13.85 -3.53
C VAL A 189 -1.73 15.16 -2.73
N ARG A 190 -0.67 15.95 -2.92
CA ARG A 190 -0.55 17.29 -2.33
C ARG A 190 -1.68 18.21 -2.81
N ASP A 191 -1.96 18.21 -4.09
CA ASP A 191 -2.96 19.08 -4.69
C ASP A 191 -4.39 18.65 -4.28
N MET A 192 -4.65 17.34 -4.21
CA MET A 192 -5.87 16.79 -3.61
C MET A 192 -6.02 17.20 -2.14
N ALA A 193 -4.99 17.05 -1.33
CA ALA A 193 -5.04 17.42 0.09
C ALA A 193 -5.33 18.91 0.30
N ARG A 194 -4.85 19.78 -0.58
CA ARG A 194 -5.14 21.21 -0.54
C ARG A 194 -6.58 21.53 -0.95
N ALA A 195 -7.06 20.88 -2.01
CA ALA A 195 -8.42 21.07 -2.49
C ALA A 195 -9.47 20.57 -1.48
N ASP A 196 -9.19 19.44 -0.82
CA ASP A 196 -10.10 18.77 0.13
C ASP A 196 -9.99 19.33 1.57
N GLY A 197 -9.41 20.52 1.77
CA GLY A 197 -9.22 21.10 3.11
C GLY A 197 -8.30 20.26 4.01
N GLN A 198 -7.40 19.46 3.38
CA GLN A 198 -6.31 18.68 3.99
C GLN A 198 -6.72 17.44 4.80
N ASN A 199 -7.86 16.92 4.55
CA ASN A 199 -8.34 15.71 5.17
C ASN A 199 -7.91 14.46 4.37
N LEU A 200 -6.63 14.39 3.94
CA LEU A 200 -6.10 13.24 3.22
C LEU A 200 -5.13 12.45 4.10
N THR A 201 -5.37 11.17 4.21
CA THR A 201 -4.52 10.20 4.91
C THR A 201 -4.19 9.04 3.97
N VAL A 202 -2.91 8.69 3.87
CA VAL A 202 -2.46 7.50 3.15
C VAL A 202 -2.44 6.32 4.11
N VAL A 203 -3.00 5.19 3.69
CA VAL A 203 -2.95 3.92 4.44
C VAL A 203 -2.23 2.90 3.58
N SER A 204 -1.26 2.21 4.15
CA SER A 204 -0.40 1.28 3.39
C SER A 204 -0.06 0.01 4.15
N GLY A 205 0.36 -1.01 3.42
CA GLY A 205 0.83 -2.30 3.92
C GLY A 205 2.22 -2.66 3.39
N GLU A 206 2.41 -3.87 2.97
CA GLU A 206 3.49 -4.55 2.24
C GLU A 206 4.83 -4.68 2.99
N ILE A 207 5.44 -3.67 3.53
CA ILE A 207 6.81 -3.68 4.08
C ILE A 207 7.03 -4.52 5.35
N HIS A 208 6.05 -5.27 5.81
CA HIS A 208 6.08 -6.16 6.98
C HIS A 208 6.53 -5.47 8.29
N LEU A 209 6.38 -4.14 8.36
CA LEU A 209 6.72 -3.29 9.49
C LEU A 209 5.59 -2.31 9.76
N ALA A 210 5.29 -2.02 11.02
CA ALA A 210 4.43 -0.90 11.36
C ALA A 210 5.25 0.39 11.47
N THR A 211 4.74 1.46 10.87
CA THR A 211 5.38 2.79 10.90
C THR A 211 4.37 3.89 10.58
N ARG A 212 4.78 5.13 10.75
CA ARG A 212 4.04 6.29 10.23
C ARG A 212 4.98 7.30 9.61
N ALA A 213 4.46 8.02 8.64
CA ALA A 213 5.19 9.09 7.98
C ALA A 213 4.34 10.34 7.85
N VAL A 214 4.99 11.48 7.69
CA VAL A 214 4.33 12.75 7.40
C VAL A 214 5.05 13.46 6.27
N MET A 215 4.28 14.07 5.37
CA MET A 215 4.80 15.04 4.40
C MET A 215 4.28 16.44 4.77
N GLY A 216 5.17 17.35 5.10
CA GLY A 216 4.82 18.74 5.38
C GLY A 216 4.33 19.44 4.12
N LEU A 217 3.24 20.19 4.23
CA LEU A 217 2.73 21.09 3.21
C LEU A 217 2.99 22.54 3.66
N ALA A 218 2.63 23.52 2.82
CA ALA A 218 2.67 24.92 3.23
C ALA A 218 1.65 25.19 4.34
N GLU A 219 1.81 26.29 5.08
CA GLU A 219 0.85 26.76 6.10
C GLU A 219 0.64 25.82 7.28
N GLY A 220 1.64 25.01 7.60
CA GLY A 220 1.56 24.06 8.73
C GLY A 220 0.77 22.79 8.48
N LEU A 221 0.30 22.61 7.26
CA LEU A 221 -0.49 21.49 6.80
C LEU A 221 0.37 20.25 6.54
N ARG A 222 -0.22 19.08 6.62
CA ARG A 222 0.51 17.82 6.41
C ARG A 222 -0.37 16.72 5.82
N ILE A 223 0.26 15.79 5.16
CA ILE A 223 -0.31 14.49 4.79
C ILE A 223 0.26 13.46 5.74
N ASP A 224 -0.59 12.73 6.42
CA ASP A 224 -0.22 11.59 7.25
C ASP A 224 -0.27 10.31 6.43
N GLN A 225 0.74 9.45 6.60
CA GLN A 225 0.71 8.07 6.14
C GLN A 225 0.81 7.13 7.35
N LEU A 226 -0.05 6.14 7.36
CA LEU A 226 -0.17 5.11 8.38
C LEU A 226 0.11 3.76 7.74
N VAL A 227 1.12 3.04 8.22
CA VAL A 227 1.51 1.74 7.69
C VAL A 227 1.21 0.67 8.71
N ALA A 228 0.38 -0.29 8.32
CA ALA A 228 0.13 -1.51 9.07
C ALA A 228 0.37 -2.69 8.12
N SER A 229 1.33 -3.51 8.43
CA SER A 229 1.78 -4.54 7.51
C SER A 229 2.01 -5.85 8.22
N GLY A 230 1.32 -6.87 7.71
CA GLY A 230 1.53 -8.24 8.13
C GLY A 230 0.80 -8.66 9.39
N ILE A 231 -0.50 -8.98 9.26
CA ILE A 231 -1.24 -9.66 10.33
C ILE A 231 -0.87 -11.16 10.39
N ALA A 232 -0.61 -11.79 9.25
CA ALA A 232 -0.27 -13.22 9.16
C ALA A 232 1.22 -13.46 8.90
N HIS A 233 1.88 -12.59 8.14
CA HIS A 233 3.28 -12.74 7.80
C HIS A 233 4.20 -12.46 8.99
N ARG A 234 5.27 -13.24 9.12
CA ARG A 234 6.28 -13.05 10.17
C ARG A 234 7.00 -11.72 9.97
N ALA A 235 7.08 -10.92 11.02
CA ALA A 235 7.83 -9.67 11.00
C ALA A 235 9.34 -9.91 10.74
N PRO A 236 10.03 -9.00 10.04
CA PRO A 236 11.46 -9.07 9.84
C PRO A 236 12.23 -8.89 11.16
N PRO A 237 13.54 -9.22 11.19
CA PRO A 237 14.34 -9.05 12.39
C PRO A 237 14.33 -7.60 12.93
N VAL A 238 14.28 -7.44 14.26
CA VAL A 238 14.31 -6.12 14.93
C VAL A 238 15.55 -5.30 14.53
N ALA A 239 16.68 -5.95 14.28
CA ALA A 239 17.89 -5.29 13.79
C ALA A 239 17.68 -4.58 12.46
N TRP A 240 16.91 -5.18 11.55
CA TRP A 240 16.52 -4.58 10.27
C TRP A 240 15.65 -3.32 10.47
N ALA A 241 14.64 -3.40 11.32
CA ALA A 241 13.80 -2.25 11.66
C ALA A 241 14.62 -1.09 12.27
N ARG A 242 15.60 -1.38 13.15
CA ARG A 242 16.51 -0.39 13.71
C ARG A 242 17.40 0.25 12.65
N PHE A 243 17.94 -0.55 11.75
CA PHE A 243 18.78 -0.07 10.64
C PHE A 243 17.98 0.87 9.72
N LEU A 244 16.79 0.46 9.27
CA LEU A 244 15.90 1.32 8.48
C LEU A 244 15.52 2.59 9.26
N GLY A 245 15.27 2.48 10.55
CA GLY A 245 14.97 3.61 11.42
C GLY A 245 16.11 4.64 11.49
N SER A 246 17.36 4.18 11.46
CA SER A 246 18.54 5.05 11.43
C SER A 246 18.67 5.76 10.07
N LEU A 247 18.49 5.06 8.97
CA LEU A 247 18.48 5.66 7.63
C LEU A 247 17.36 6.69 7.46
N ALA A 248 16.19 6.40 8.04
CA ALA A 248 15.03 7.29 7.98
C ALA A 248 15.23 8.62 8.72
N GLN A 249 16.25 8.76 9.58
CA GLN A 249 16.59 10.03 10.23
C GLN A 249 17.05 11.09 9.24
N LEU A 250 17.67 10.69 8.15
CA LEU A 250 18.14 11.62 7.12
C LEU A 250 16.98 12.37 6.45
N GLY A 251 15.78 11.78 6.48
CA GLY A 251 14.60 12.32 5.81
C GLY A 251 14.75 12.28 4.29
N GLU A 252 13.71 12.68 3.59
CA GLU A 252 13.71 12.84 2.13
C GLU A 252 12.91 14.09 1.76
N ALA A 253 13.31 14.77 0.71
CA ALA A 253 12.58 15.90 0.14
C ALA A 253 12.35 15.65 -1.35
N PRO A 254 11.43 14.73 -1.70
CA PRO A 254 11.16 14.37 -3.09
C PRO A 254 10.56 15.52 -3.90
N LEU A 255 9.88 16.45 -3.23
CA LEU A 255 9.38 17.71 -3.79
C LEU A 255 10.04 18.89 -3.07
N PRO A 256 10.37 19.97 -3.80
CA PRO A 256 10.89 21.18 -3.20
C PRO A 256 9.99 21.69 -2.06
N ARG A 257 10.56 21.96 -0.90
CA ARG A 257 9.87 22.46 0.31
C ARG A 257 8.88 21.47 0.96
N HIS A 258 8.76 20.23 0.48
CA HIS A 258 7.90 19.20 1.06
C HIS A 258 8.74 18.05 1.60
N ARG A 259 9.13 18.15 2.86
CA ARG A 259 9.95 17.13 3.52
C ARG A 259 9.10 15.97 4.00
N VAL A 260 9.51 14.76 3.67
CA VAL A 260 8.97 13.51 4.22
C VAL A 260 9.78 13.14 5.47
N ARG A 261 9.08 12.80 6.54
CA ARG A 261 9.68 12.33 7.80
C ARG A 261 8.99 11.07 8.27
N ILE A 262 9.77 10.06 8.60
CA ILE A 262 9.28 8.87 9.28
C ILE A 262 9.31 9.13 10.78
N LEU A 263 8.19 8.88 11.44
CA LEU A 263 8.00 9.16 12.85
C LEU A 263 7.74 7.86 13.63
N PRO A 264 8.10 7.77 14.91
CA PRO A 264 7.69 6.67 15.78
C PRO A 264 6.17 6.58 15.88
N LEU A 265 5.64 5.37 16.03
CA LEU A 265 4.25 5.18 16.45
C LEU A 265 4.05 5.76 17.86
N PRO A 266 2.83 6.18 18.23
CA PRO A 266 2.54 6.60 19.58
C PRO A 266 2.98 5.54 20.60
N GLY A 267 3.70 5.96 21.65
CA GLY A 267 4.23 5.07 22.67
C GLY A 267 5.45 4.23 22.29
N GLN A 268 5.89 4.28 21.01
CA GLN A 268 7.06 3.53 20.54
C GLN A 268 8.29 4.45 20.40
N ARG A 269 9.48 3.91 20.64
CA ARG A 269 10.75 4.65 20.48
C ARG A 269 11.31 4.53 19.06
N GLY A 270 11.11 3.38 18.42
CA GLY A 270 11.59 3.10 17.06
C GLY A 270 10.67 3.67 16.00
N ARG A 271 11.24 4.14 14.88
CA ARG A 271 10.46 4.58 13.70
C ARG A 271 9.77 3.45 12.98
N TYR A 272 10.32 2.26 13.06
CA TYR A 272 9.76 1.03 12.52
C TYR A 272 9.59 0.02 13.65
N VAL A 273 8.46 -0.66 13.65
CA VAL A 273 8.12 -1.71 14.62
C VAL A 273 8.00 -3.04 13.90
N ALA A 274 8.88 -3.99 14.25
CA ALA A 274 8.92 -5.33 13.68
C ALA A 274 8.07 -6.28 14.51
N GLN A 275 6.75 -6.17 14.37
CA GLN A 275 5.75 -7.05 14.99
C GLN A 275 4.59 -7.21 14.01
N ARG A 276 3.89 -8.36 14.04
CA ARG A 276 2.60 -8.49 13.37
C ARG A 276 1.64 -7.45 13.95
N ASN A 277 0.81 -6.88 13.11
CA ASN A 277 -0.01 -5.75 13.54
C ASN A 277 -1.19 -5.51 12.61
N TYR A 278 -2.17 -4.77 13.11
CA TYR A 278 -3.21 -4.14 12.30
C TYR A 278 -3.47 -2.71 12.80
N LEU A 279 -4.08 -1.92 11.95
CA LEU A 279 -4.41 -0.51 12.21
C LEU A 279 -5.92 -0.38 12.42
N VAL A 280 -6.31 0.32 13.45
CA VAL A 280 -7.69 0.76 13.69
C VAL A 280 -7.80 2.25 13.41
N LEU A 281 -8.68 2.62 12.48
CA LEU A 281 -9.07 4.00 12.24
C LEU A 281 -10.49 4.20 12.76
N GLU A 282 -10.66 5.13 13.68
CA GLU A 282 -11.94 5.44 14.28
C GLU A 282 -12.35 6.88 13.99
N ARG A 283 -13.56 7.07 13.49
CA ARG A 283 -14.18 8.39 13.36
C ARG A 283 -15.17 8.59 14.51
N ARG A 284 -15.00 9.66 15.28
CA ARG A 284 -15.98 10.13 16.27
C ARG A 284 -16.34 11.57 15.94
N SER A 285 -17.57 11.77 15.51
CA SER A 285 -18.02 13.06 14.96
C SER A 285 -17.06 13.53 13.85
N ASP A 286 -16.36 14.63 14.05
CA ASP A 286 -15.40 15.20 13.08
C ASP A 286 -13.94 14.87 13.37
N THR A 287 -13.67 14.11 14.44
CA THR A 287 -12.30 13.73 14.80
C THR A 287 -11.98 12.32 14.34
N TRP A 288 -10.74 12.14 13.87
CA TRP A 288 -10.22 10.83 13.48
C TRP A 288 -9.09 10.44 14.41
N ARG A 289 -9.06 9.16 14.78
CA ARG A 289 -8.02 8.57 15.61
C ARG A 289 -7.48 7.32 14.94
N ALA A 290 -6.19 7.08 15.14
CA ALA A 290 -5.50 5.90 14.66
C ALA A 290 -4.79 5.20 15.81
N ASN A 291 -4.94 3.88 15.89
CA ASN A 291 -4.24 3.03 16.85
C ASN A 291 -3.71 1.80 16.12
N TRP A 292 -2.50 1.37 16.45
CA TRP A 292 -1.98 0.07 16.01
C TRP A 292 -2.12 -0.94 17.14
N ASP A 293 -2.63 -2.12 16.82
CA ASP A 293 -2.54 -3.26 17.72
C ASP A 293 -1.33 -4.10 17.29
N LEU A 294 -0.36 -4.18 18.18
CA LEU A 294 0.94 -4.80 17.97
C LEU A 294 0.99 -6.13 18.72
N GLU A 295 1.35 -7.21 18.05
CA GLU A 295 1.33 -8.58 18.55
C GLU A 295 1.90 -8.74 19.98
N ASN A 296 3.03 -8.10 20.28
CA ASN A 296 3.70 -8.24 21.57
C ASN A 296 3.54 -7.01 22.48
N SER A 297 3.24 -5.84 21.91
CA SER A 297 3.17 -4.56 22.64
C SER A 297 1.74 -4.10 22.89
N GLY A 298 0.75 -4.76 22.32
CA GLY A 298 -0.66 -4.41 22.43
C GLY A 298 -1.02 -3.11 21.73
N LEU A 299 -2.14 -2.53 22.10
CA LEU A 299 -2.70 -1.34 21.51
C LEU A 299 -1.87 -0.10 21.81
N THR A 300 -1.47 0.64 20.79
CA THR A 300 -0.76 1.92 20.96
C THR A 300 -1.69 3.01 21.50
N PRO A 301 -1.15 4.07 22.17
CA PRO A 301 -1.91 5.30 22.38
C PRO A 301 -2.49 5.87 21.09
N SER A 302 -3.61 6.56 21.17
CA SER A 302 -4.30 7.14 20.01
C SER A 302 -3.49 8.26 19.36
N LEU A 303 -3.35 8.19 18.06
CA LEU A 303 -2.89 9.29 17.21
C LEU A 303 -4.10 10.07 16.70
N HIS A 304 -4.13 11.37 16.94
CA HIS A 304 -5.14 12.27 16.35
C HIS A 304 -4.68 12.73 14.95
N LEU A 305 -5.60 12.63 13.99
CA LEU A 305 -5.37 12.94 12.58
C LEU A 305 -6.06 14.24 12.17
#